data_7dc7c2aa1f5f8627c3b1755a0fe8ee1d
#
_entry.id   7dc7c2aa1f5f8627c3b1755a0fe8ee1d
#
_cell.length_a   1.000
_cell.length_b   1.000
_cell.length_c   1.000
_cell.angle_alpha   90.00
_cell.angle_beta   90.00
_cell.angle_gamma   90.00
#
_symmetry.space_group_name_H-M   'P 1'
#
loop_
_entity.id
_entity.type
_entity.pdbx_description
1 polymer ?
#
loop_
_entity_poly.entity_id
_entity_poly.type
_entity_poly.pdbx_seq_one_letter_code
_entity_poly.pdbx_strand_id
1 'polypeptide(L)'
;ALPILTGIVATLDNPDMEMLTAMRRVHDRGTNMHRIVQVNEISRRYCRGEMTVEETYKELKQIKGKQYSVAVYNLATILVPVGFAPLFGGGVKETLVSAAVGCILAFLITLGKKIQMSSFILNAICAFGVAVTAACVNRVTSGWNLDIVIISSLMPLVPGVAITNAIRDTLRGDYISGGARILEAFLTAAAIGLGAGTGMIFVGGIV
;
A
#
# COMPACT_ATOMS: atom_id res chain seq x y z
N ALA A 1 -16.13 -20.25 1.04
CA ALA A 1 -16.13 -18.80 1.28
C ALA A 1 -15.70 -18.06 0.02
N LEU A 2 -16.45 -17.04 -0.36
CA LEU A 2 -16.16 -16.18 -1.51
C LEU A 2 -15.68 -14.82 -0.99
N PRO A 3 -14.40 -14.46 -1.17
CA PRO A 3 -13.94 -13.10 -0.91
C PRO A 3 -14.42 -12.19 -2.05
N ILE A 4 -15.30 -11.26 -1.72
CA ILE A 4 -15.71 -10.17 -2.60
C ILE A 4 -14.92 -8.93 -2.19
N LEU A 5 -14.65 -8.02 -3.10
CA LEU A 5 -13.76 -6.86 -2.94
C LEU A 5 -13.82 -6.14 -1.58
N THR A 6 -15.02 -6.00 -1.02
CA THR A 6 -15.27 -5.31 0.26
C THR A 6 -15.94 -6.20 1.29
N GLY A 7 -16.01 -7.49 1.06
CA GLY A 7 -16.68 -8.42 1.96
C GLY A 7 -16.22 -9.86 1.81
N ILE A 8 -16.59 -10.65 2.78
CA ILE A 8 -16.40 -12.10 2.75
C ILE A 8 -17.79 -12.72 2.98
N VAL A 9 -18.22 -13.56 2.06
CA VAL A 9 -19.42 -14.41 2.21
C VAL A 9 -18.93 -15.83 2.49
N ALA A 10 -19.31 -16.38 3.61
CA ALA A 10 -19.01 -17.76 3.99
C ALA A 10 -20.30 -18.52 4.24
N THR A 11 -20.46 -19.66 3.59
CA THR A 11 -21.57 -20.57 3.80
C THR A 11 -21.03 -21.85 4.45
N LEU A 12 -21.62 -22.25 5.55
CA LEU A 12 -21.42 -23.54 6.18
C LEU A 12 -22.58 -24.43 5.77
N ASP A 13 -22.27 -25.50 5.07
CA ASP A 13 -23.19 -26.55 4.68
C ASP A 13 -22.80 -27.83 5.44
N ASN A 14 -23.69 -28.31 6.28
CA ASN A 14 -23.52 -29.54 7.03
C ASN A 14 -24.84 -30.34 6.92
N PRO A 15 -24.80 -31.64 6.55
CA PRO A 15 -26.00 -32.46 6.42
C PRO A 15 -26.90 -32.49 7.66
N ASP A 16 -26.32 -32.28 8.84
CA ASP A 16 -27.03 -32.36 10.12
C ASP A 16 -27.56 -31.02 10.65
N MET A 17 -27.34 -29.91 9.91
CA MET A 17 -27.71 -28.56 10.34
C MET A 17 -28.26 -27.74 9.15
N GLU A 18 -29.10 -26.75 9.45
CA GLU A 18 -29.51 -25.78 8.43
C GLU A 18 -28.31 -25.03 7.85
N MET A 19 -28.34 -24.79 6.54
CA MET A 19 -27.29 -24.02 5.84
C MET A 19 -27.17 -22.62 6.44
N LEU A 20 -26.01 -22.32 7.00
CA LEU A 20 -25.72 -21.02 7.61
C LEU A 20 -24.84 -20.20 6.68
N THR A 21 -25.35 -19.05 6.23
CA THR A 21 -24.57 -18.09 5.45
C THR A 21 -24.29 -16.84 6.29
N ALA A 22 -23.03 -16.50 6.41
CA ALA A 22 -22.57 -15.28 7.09
C ALA A 22 -21.85 -14.37 6.12
N MET A 23 -22.18 -13.06 6.17
CA MET A 23 -21.52 -12.02 5.40
C MET A 23 -20.83 -11.03 6.36
N ARG A 24 -19.58 -10.71 6.07
CA ARG A 24 -18.83 -9.69 6.81
C ARG A 24 -18.19 -8.70 5.84
N ARG A 25 -18.42 -7.41 6.10
CA ARG A 25 -17.80 -6.33 5.36
C ARG A 25 -16.37 -6.09 5.84
N VAL A 26 -15.44 -5.93 4.91
CA VAL A 26 -14.03 -5.63 5.17
C VAL A 26 -13.82 -4.13 4.89
N HIS A 27 -13.54 -3.36 5.93
CA HIS A 27 -13.32 -1.91 5.82
C HIS A 27 -11.85 -1.58 5.52
N ASP A 28 -10.91 -2.35 6.07
CA ASP A 28 -9.47 -2.17 5.86
C ASP A 28 -8.90 -3.38 5.13
N ARG A 29 -8.24 -3.10 4.00
CA ARG A 29 -7.69 -4.12 3.09
C ARG A 29 -6.16 -4.18 3.13
N GLY A 30 -5.57 -3.61 4.15
CA GLY A 30 -4.13 -3.67 4.34
C GLY A 30 -3.62 -5.11 4.47
N THR A 31 -2.47 -5.39 3.86
CA THR A 31 -1.82 -6.70 3.99
C THR A 31 -0.97 -6.73 5.25
N ASN A 32 -1.31 -7.62 6.19
CA ASN A 32 -0.52 -7.84 7.39
C ASN A 32 0.08 -9.25 7.37
N MET A 33 1.32 -9.36 6.89
CA MET A 33 2.02 -10.63 6.73
C MET A 33 2.17 -11.40 8.06
N HIS A 34 2.36 -10.69 9.17
CA HIS A 34 2.47 -11.32 10.49
C HIS A 34 1.18 -12.02 10.90
N ARG A 35 0.02 -11.39 10.69
CA ARG A 35 -1.29 -12.02 10.91
C ARG A 35 -1.51 -13.23 10.02
N ILE A 36 -1.13 -13.12 8.74
CA ILE A 36 -1.28 -14.22 7.77
C ILE A 36 -0.50 -15.44 8.24
N VAL A 37 0.74 -15.27 8.68
CA VAL A 37 1.58 -16.37 9.20
C VAL A 37 0.94 -17.00 10.43
N GLN A 38 0.47 -16.22 11.40
CA GLN A 38 -0.17 -16.73 12.61
C GLN A 38 -1.46 -17.50 12.30
N VAL A 39 -2.34 -16.95 11.46
CA VAL A 39 -3.59 -17.64 11.05
C VAL A 39 -3.27 -18.94 10.33
N ASN A 40 -2.28 -18.95 9.44
CA ASN A 40 -1.88 -20.14 8.70
C ASN A 40 -1.32 -21.23 9.63
N GLU A 41 -0.54 -20.86 10.65
CA GLU A 41 -0.01 -21.80 11.63
C GLU A 41 -1.15 -22.42 12.48
N ILE A 42 -2.08 -21.61 12.98
CA ILE A 42 -3.26 -22.12 13.73
C ILE A 42 -4.09 -23.04 12.83
N SER A 43 -4.33 -22.65 11.58
CA SER A 43 -5.07 -23.47 10.62
C SER A 43 -4.41 -24.83 10.38
N ARG A 44 -3.08 -24.87 10.23
CA ARG A 44 -2.33 -26.13 10.06
C ARG A 44 -2.41 -27.02 11.28
N ARG A 45 -2.29 -26.47 12.50
CA ARG A 45 -2.42 -27.22 13.75
C ARG A 45 -3.80 -27.82 13.90
N TYR A 46 -4.86 -27.05 13.58
CA TYR A 46 -6.23 -27.54 13.57
C TYR A 46 -6.41 -28.68 12.55
N CYS A 47 -5.93 -28.53 11.32
CA CYS A 47 -6.04 -29.58 10.30
C CYS A 47 -5.25 -30.86 10.61
N ARG A 48 -4.22 -30.76 11.48
CA ARG A 48 -3.49 -31.95 11.99
C ARG A 48 -4.18 -32.60 13.19
N GLY A 49 -5.31 -32.05 13.66
CA GLY A 49 -6.01 -32.56 14.82
C GLY A 49 -5.35 -32.23 16.16
N GLU A 50 -4.41 -31.29 16.20
CA GLU A 50 -3.68 -30.87 17.40
C GLU A 50 -4.48 -29.91 18.29
N MET A 51 -5.62 -29.41 17.80
CA MET A 51 -6.45 -28.42 18.47
C MET A 51 -7.94 -28.70 18.26
N THR A 52 -8.74 -28.38 19.27
CA THR A 52 -10.21 -28.38 19.17
C THR A 52 -10.70 -27.11 18.45
N VAL A 53 -11.99 -27.09 18.03
CA VAL A 53 -12.63 -25.93 17.42
C VAL A 53 -12.62 -24.73 18.39
N GLU A 54 -12.91 -24.98 19.67
CA GLU A 54 -12.96 -23.96 20.73
C GLU A 54 -11.58 -23.32 20.94
N GLU A 55 -10.54 -24.13 21.01
CA GLU A 55 -9.15 -23.67 21.17
C GLU A 55 -8.70 -22.86 19.96
N THR A 56 -8.99 -23.36 18.74
CA THR A 56 -8.71 -22.67 17.49
C THR A 56 -9.38 -21.30 17.45
N TYR A 57 -10.67 -21.23 17.80
CA TYR A 57 -11.41 -19.97 17.84
C TYR A 57 -10.83 -18.98 18.86
N LYS A 58 -10.44 -19.48 20.04
CA LYS A 58 -9.82 -18.67 21.08
C LYS A 58 -8.46 -18.09 20.64
N GLU A 59 -7.60 -18.93 20.04
CA GLU A 59 -6.31 -18.47 19.51
C GLU A 59 -6.49 -17.45 18.37
N LEU A 60 -7.41 -17.71 17.42
CA LEU A 60 -7.70 -16.77 16.34
C LEU A 60 -8.16 -15.39 16.85
N LYS A 61 -8.97 -15.36 17.91
CA LYS A 61 -9.41 -14.10 18.54
C LYS A 61 -8.27 -13.35 19.24
N GLN A 62 -7.25 -14.04 19.72
CA GLN A 62 -6.11 -13.45 20.41
C GLN A 62 -5.05 -12.88 19.44
N ILE A 63 -5.16 -13.15 18.14
CA ILE A 63 -4.24 -12.61 17.15
C ILE A 63 -4.34 -11.07 17.11
N LYS A 64 -3.39 -10.44 17.80
CA LYS A 64 -3.16 -8.99 17.70
C LYS A 64 -2.14 -8.75 16.60
N GLY A 65 -2.56 -8.07 15.52
CA GLY A 65 -1.58 -7.65 14.52
C GLY A 65 -0.53 -6.74 15.15
N LYS A 66 0.75 -7.09 14.99
CA LYS A 66 1.83 -6.21 15.39
C LYS A 66 1.74 -4.96 14.52
N GLN A 67 1.26 -3.86 15.09
CA GLN A 67 1.29 -2.57 14.40
C GLN A 67 2.68 -1.97 14.62
N TYR A 68 3.35 -1.65 13.52
CA TYR A 68 4.59 -0.90 13.60
C TYR A 68 4.30 0.50 14.14
N SER A 69 5.23 1.04 14.93
CA SER A 69 5.11 2.43 15.38
C SER A 69 5.15 3.38 14.18
N VAL A 70 4.54 4.56 14.32
CA VAL A 70 4.55 5.60 13.27
C VAL A 70 5.98 5.95 12.86
N ALA A 71 6.91 5.96 13.81
CA ALA A 71 8.33 6.23 13.55
C ALA A 71 8.96 5.18 12.62
N VAL A 72 8.71 3.89 12.85
CA VAL A 72 9.22 2.80 11.99
C VAL A 72 8.60 2.88 10.59
N TYR A 73 7.30 3.18 10.51
CA TYR A 73 6.63 3.36 9.22
C TYR A 73 7.22 4.53 8.42
N ASN A 74 7.43 5.67 9.08
CA ASN A 74 8.02 6.85 8.44
C ASN A 74 9.46 6.60 8.01
N LEU A 75 10.26 5.94 8.85
CA LEU A 75 11.63 5.55 8.49
C LEU A 75 11.65 4.64 7.26
N ALA A 76 10.78 3.63 7.21
CA ALA A 76 10.65 2.77 6.04
C ALA A 76 10.25 3.57 4.78
N THR A 77 9.31 4.52 4.91
CA THR A 77 8.90 5.39 3.80
C THR A 77 10.05 6.25 3.27
N ILE A 78 10.96 6.71 4.13
CA ILE A 78 12.15 7.48 3.74
C ILE A 78 13.21 6.58 3.09
N LEU A 79 13.38 5.36 3.57
CA LEU A 79 14.38 4.43 3.05
C LEU A 79 14.05 3.91 1.65
N VAL A 80 12.76 3.85 1.27
CA VAL A 80 12.36 3.41 -0.07
C VAL A 80 12.94 4.32 -1.17
N PRO A 81 12.75 5.64 -1.19
CA PRO A 81 13.41 6.53 -2.16
C PRO A 81 14.93 6.40 -2.18
N VAL A 82 15.55 6.25 -1.02
CA VAL A 82 17.01 6.07 -0.88
C VAL A 82 17.49 4.81 -1.60
N GLY A 83 16.74 3.72 -1.48
CA GLY A 83 17.07 2.47 -2.16
C GLY A 83 16.77 2.50 -3.67
N PHE A 84 15.70 3.19 -4.08
CA PHE A 84 15.31 3.23 -5.49
C PHE A 84 16.13 4.24 -6.32
N ALA A 85 16.65 5.32 -5.74
CA ALA A 85 17.43 6.29 -6.48
C ALA A 85 18.65 5.65 -7.19
N PRO A 86 19.51 4.86 -6.56
CA PRO A 86 20.60 4.18 -7.24
C PRO A 86 20.11 3.10 -8.21
N LEU A 87 18.97 2.42 -7.96
CA LEU A 87 18.39 1.45 -8.89
C LEU A 87 17.96 2.10 -10.22
N PHE A 88 17.57 3.36 -10.20
CA PHE A 88 17.26 4.15 -11.40
C PHE A 88 18.47 4.86 -12.00
N GLY A 89 19.68 4.53 -11.57
CA GLY A 89 20.92 5.09 -12.09
C GLY A 89 21.32 6.42 -11.44
N GLY A 90 20.70 6.80 -10.33
CA GLY A 90 21.06 7.99 -9.56
C GLY A 90 22.36 7.80 -8.77
N GLY A 91 23.14 8.87 -8.66
CA GLY A 91 24.34 8.92 -7.84
C GLY A 91 24.05 9.26 -6.37
N VAL A 92 25.11 9.61 -5.65
CA VAL A 92 25.02 9.96 -4.23
C VAL A 92 24.17 11.21 -4.01
N LYS A 93 24.23 12.19 -4.90
CA LYS A 93 23.43 13.41 -4.80
C LYS A 93 21.94 13.13 -4.90
N GLU A 94 21.52 12.37 -5.93
CA GLU A 94 20.14 11.95 -6.12
C GLU A 94 19.62 11.16 -4.91
N THR A 95 20.45 10.28 -4.37
CA THR A 95 20.10 9.49 -3.18
C THR A 95 19.87 10.37 -1.94
N LEU A 96 20.72 11.35 -1.70
CA LEU A 96 20.56 12.28 -0.59
C LEU A 96 19.34 13.18 -0.74
N VAL A 97 19.13 13.73 -1.95
CA VAL A 97 17.94 14.55 -2.24
C VAL A 97 16.67 13.71 -2.12
N SER A 98 16.68 12.47 -2.61
CA SER A 98 15.53 11.55 -2.47
C SER A 98 15.22 11.23 -1.00
N ALA A 99 16.24 11.16 -0.13
CA ALA A 99 16.01 11.02 1.31
C ALA A 99 15.29 12.24 1.89
N ALA A 100 15.71 13.46 1.53
CA ALA A 100 15.07 14.69 1.98
C ALA A 100 13.63 14.81 1.50
N VAL A 101 13.39 14.51 0.21
CA VAL A 101 12.01 14.47 -0.38
C VAL A 101 11.19 13.36 0.28
N GLY A 102 11.80 12.21 0.60
CA GLY A 102 11.18 11.11 1.34
C GLY A 102 10.70 11.51 2.74
N CYS A 103 11.41 12.42 3.42
CA CYS A 103 10.96 12.97 4.71
C CYS A 103 9.67 13.78 4.55
N ILE A 104 9.58 14.60 3.51
CA ILE A 104 8.36 15.38 3.21
C ILE A 104 7.20 14.42 2.86
N LEU A 105 7.46 13.39 2.04
CA LEU A 105 6.47 12.37 1.72
C LEU A 105 5.95 11.67 2.98
N ALA A 106 6.83 11.22 3.88
CA ALA A 106 6.45 10.55 5.13
C ALA A 106 5.60 11.46 6.02
N PHE A 107 5.93 12.75 6.09
CA PHE A 107 5.14 13.75 6.79
C PHE A 107 3.74 13.90 6.18
N LEU A 108 3.64 14.08 4.85
CA LEU A 108 2.35 14.22 4.16
C LEU A 108 1.46 13.00 4.33
N ILE A 109 2.01 11.78 4.21
CA ILE A 109 1.27 10.53 4.44
C ILE A 109 0.75 10.47 5.89
N THR A 110 1.59 10.81 6.86
CA THR A 110 1.20 10.77 8.28
C THR A 110 0.10 11.77 8.58
N LEU A 111 0.20 12.99 8.04
CA LEU A 111 -0.81 14.03 8.18
C LEU A 111 -2.14 13.62 7.53
N GLY A 112 -2.10 13.15 6.28
CA GLY A 112 -3.29 12.73 5.56
C GLY A 112 -4.02 11.55 6.20
N LYS A 113 -3.29 10.58 6.77
CA LYS A 113 -3.87 9.48 7.56
C LYS A 113 -4.53 9.99 8.85
N LYS A 114 -3.95 10.99 9.51
CA LYS A 114 -4.54 11.59 10.72
C LYS A 114 -5.86 12.30 10.42
N ILE A 115 -6.00 12.91 9.24
CA ILE A 115 -7.22 13.61 8.79
C ILE A 115 -8.22 12.64 8.12
N GLN A 116 -7.89 11.36 8.03
CA GLN A 116 -8.71 10.32 7.40
C GLN A 116 -9.07 10.63 5.92
N MET A 117 -8.12 11.20 5.17
CA MET A 117 -8.30 11.48 3.75
C MET A 117 -8.48 10.19 2.94
N SER A 118 -9.28 10.26 1.86
CA SER A 118 -9.37 9.13 0.92
C SER A 118 -8.03 8.85 0.27
N SER A 119 -7.71 7.59 0.01
CA SER A 119 -6.42 7.17 -0.56
C SER A 119 -6.11 7.86 -1.89
N PHE A 120 -7.12 8.10 -2.72
CA PHE A 120 -6.97 8.77 -4.01
C PHE A 120 -6.45 10.22 -3.83
N ILE A 121 -7.13 11.00 -3.00
CA ILE A 121 -6.77 12.40 -2.73
C ILE A 121 -5.41 12.47 -2.04
N LEU A 122 -5.17 11.59 -1.07
CA LEU A 122 -3.90 11.53 -0.36
C LEU A 122 -2.73 11.26 -1.31
N ASN A 123 -2.86 10.29 -2.22
CA ASN A 123 -1.82 9.96 -3.20
C ASN A 123 -1.56 11.13 -4.17
N ALA A 124 -2.60 11.83 -4.62
CA ALA A 124 -2.45 13.01 -5.46
C ALA A 124 -1.70 14.14 -4.75
N ILE A 125 -2.07 14.45 -3.50
CA ILE A 125 -1.41 15.49 -2.69
C ILE A 125 0.04 15.11 -2.36
N CYS A 126 0.29 13.85 -2.02
CA CYS A 126 1.64 13.37 -1.76
C CYS A 126 2.53 13.46 -3.00
N ALA A 127 2.02 13.05 -4.16
CA ALA A 127 2.75 13.12 -5.43
C ALA A 127 3.01 14.58 -5.85
N PHE A 128 2.03 15.46 -5.69
CA PHE A 128 2.20 16.91 -5.87
C PHE A 128 3.31 17.45 -4.96
N GLY A 129 3.26 17.16 -3.66
CA GLY A 129 4.27 17.61 -2.69
C GLY A 129 5.67 17.12 -3.01
N VAL A 130 5.81 15.85 -3.45
CA VAL A 130 7.10 15.28 -3.91
C VAL A 130 7.63 16.08 -5.11
N ALA A 131 6.80 16.29 -6.14
CA ALA A 131 7.22 16.99 -7.36
C ALA A 131 7.61 18.44 -7.08
N VAL A 132 6.79 19.18 -6.32
CA VAL A 132 7.07 20.56 -5.93
C VAL A 132 8.37 20.64 -5.12
N THR A 133 8.54 19.78 -4.13
CA THR A 133 9.75 19.80 -3.28
C THR A 133 11.00 19.49 -4.10
N ALA A 134 10.97 18.44 -4.92
CA ALA A 134 12.10 18.08 -5.79
C ALA A 134 12.44 19.20 -6.77
N ALA A 135 11.44 19.80 -7.43
CA ALA A 135 11.64 20.90 -8.36
C ALA A 135 12.18 22.17 -7.67
N CYS A 136 11.71 22.51 -6.47
CA CYS A 136 12.22 23.64 -5.70
C CYS A 136 13.69 23.40 -5.28
N VAL A 137 14.03 22.21 -4.83
CA VAL A 137 15.41 21.85 -4.48
C VAL A 137 16.31 21.93 -5.72
N ASN A 138 15.83 21.50 -6.88
CA ASN A 138 16.58 21.56 -8.15
C ASN A 138 16.90 22.98 -8.60
N ARG A 139 16.10 23.97 -8.21
CA ARG A 139 16.37 25.39 -8.51
C ARG A 139 17.50 25.97 -7.63
N VAL A 140 17.62 25.47 -6.42
CA VAL A 140 18.63 25.95 -5.46
C VAL A 140 19.95 25.19 -5.63
N THR A 141 19.87 23.90 -5.94
CA THR A 141 21.03 23.02 -6.11
C THR A 141 20.98 22.37 -7.49
N SER A 142 22.05 22.51 -8.26
CA SER A 142 22.19 21.92 -9.59
C SER A 142 23.14 20.72 -9.60
N GLY A 143 23.14 19.96 -10.70
CA GLY A 143 24.11 18.88 -10.91
C GLY A 143 23.64 17.51 -10.43
N TRP A 144 22.32 17.26 -10.47
CA TRP A 144 21.65 15.96 -10.27
C TRP A 144 20.41 15.86 -11.16
N ASN A 145 19.91 14.63 -11.34
CA ASN A 145 18.79 14.35 -12.22
C ASN A 145 17.45 14.43 -11.46
N LEU A 146 16.62 15.44 -11.82
CA LEU A 146 15.32 15.68 -11.20
C LEU A 146 14.36 14.48 -11.38
N ASP A 147 14.35 13.86 -12.55
CA ASP A 147 13.41 12.77 -12.87
C ASP A 147 13.68 11.55 -11.97
N ILE A 148 14.96 11.22 -11.75
CA ILE A 148 15.36 10.11 -10.88
C ILE A 148 14.86 10.35 -9.44
N VAL A 149 15.00 11.57 -8.93
CA VAL A 149 14.56 11.92 -7.57
C VAL A 149 13.04 11.85 -7.47
N ILE A 150 12.29 12.36 -8.45
CA ILE A 150 10.84 12.32 -8.44
C ILE A 150 10.37 10.86 -8.50
N ILE A 151 10.84 10.07 -9.47
CA ILE A 151 10.40 8.69 -9.67
C ILE A 151 10.72 7.84 -8.43
N SER A 152 11.95 7.92 -7.90
CA SER A 152 12.33 7.16 -6.70
C SER A 152 11.51 7.55 -5.49
N SER A 153 11.19 8.84 -5.33
CA SER A 153 10.38 9.33 -4.19
C SER A 153 8.90 8.98 -4.31
N LEU A 154 8.39 8.69 -5.50
CA LEU A 154 7.02 8.23 -5.71
C LEU A 154 6.83 6.74 -5.47
N MET A 155 7.91 5.93 -5.41
CA MET A 155 7.83 4.47 -5.26
C MET A 155 7.01 3.99 -4.06
N PRO A 156 7.03 4.64 -2.88
CA PRO A 156 6.17 4.23 -1.76
C PRO A 156 4.66 4.34 -2.05
N LEU A 157 4.25 5.15 -3.01
CA LEU A 157 2.85 5.36 -3.41
C LEU A 157 2.39 4.40 -4.51
N VAL A 158 3.33 3.82 -5.28
CA VAL A 158 3.01 2.96 -6.43
C VAL A 158 2.29 1.68 -5.98
N PRO A 159 1.13 1.35 -6.56
CA PRO A 159 0.31 0.21 -6.16
C PRO A 159 0.82 -1.12 -6.71
N GLY A 160 2.13 -1.43 -6.56
CA GLY A 160 2.76 -2.62 -7.15
C GLY A 160 2.14 -3.94 -6.69
N VAL A 161 1.90 -4.10 -5.38
CA VAL A 161 1.26 -5.31 -4.83
C VAL A 161 -0.17 -5.47 -5.34
N ALA A 162 -0.91 -4.36 -5.48
CA ALA A 162 -2.28 -4.40 -6.02
C ALA A 162 -2.29 -4.88 -7.48
N ILE A 163 -1.37 -4.38 -8.31
CA ILE A 163 -1.22 -4.77 -9.72
C ILE A 163 -0.85 -6.26 -9.82
N THR A 164 0.15 -6.71 -9.08
CA THR A 164 0.60 -8.11 -9.10
C THR A 164 -0.51 -9.07 -8.67
N ASN A 165 -1.24 -8.73 -7.60
CA ASN A 165 -2.37 -9.55 -7.15
C ASN A 165 -3.53 -9.52 -8.13
N ALA A 166 -3.81 -8.38 -8.78
CA ALA A 166 -4.85 -8.28 -9.79
C ALA A 166 -4.58 -9.20 -11.00
N ILE A 167 -3.35 -9.20 -11.50
CA ILE A 167 -2.91 -10.10 -12.58
C ILE A 167 -3.07 -11.56 -12.13
N ARG A 168 -2.61 -11.90 -10.93
CA ARG A 168 -2.71 -13.27 -10.42
C ARG A 168 -4.15 -13.73 -10.27
N ASP A 169 -5.05 -12.89 -9.76
CA ASP A 169 -6.46 -13.22 -9.58
C ASP A 169 -7.14 -13.42 -10.94
N THR A 170 -6.84 -12.55 -11.92
CA THR A 170 -7.35 -12.67 -13.30
C THR A 170 -6.87 -13.97 -13.97
N LEU A 171 -5.59 -14.32 -13.82
CA LEU A 171 -5.03 -15.57 -14.39
C LEU A 171 -5.61 -16.83 -13.74
N ARG A 172 -6.14 -16.73 -12.53
CA ARG A 172 -6.84 -17.83 -11.83
C ARG A 172 -8.32 -17.91 -12.16
N GLY A 173 -8.83 -17.02 -13.01
CA GLY A 173 -10.24 -16.97 -13.40
C GLY A 173 -11.14 -16.15 -12.47
N ASP A 174 -10.58 -15.51 -11.43
CA ASP A 174 -11.31 -14.58 -10.56
C ASP A 174 -11.34 -13.17 -11.18
N TYR A 175 -12.10 -13.04 -12.26
CA TYR A 175 -12.18 -11.79 -13.02
C TYR A 175 -12.80 -10.63 -12.24
N ILE A 176 -13.73 -10.91 -11.31
CA ILE A 176 -14.38 -9.87 -10.50
C ILE A 176 -13.36 -9.24 -9.54
N SER A 177 -12.64 -10.06 -8.80
CA SER A 177 -11.60 -9.56 -7.87
C SER A 177 -10.43 -8.95 -8.62
N GLY A 178 -9.97 -9.60 -9.70
CA GLY A 178 -8.89 -9.11 -10.55
C GLY A 178 -9.23 -7.77 -11.20
N GLY A 179 -10.38 -7.66 -11.86
CA GLY A 179 -10.83 -6.43 -12.53
C GLY A 179 -10.96 -5.25 -11.58
N ALA A 180 -11.54 -5.48 -10.41
CA ALA A 180 -11.70 -4.41 -9.44
C ALA A 180 -10.37 -3.94 -8.81
N ARG A 181 -9.38 -4.86 -8.62
CA ARG A 181 -8.02 -4.48 -8.20
C ARG A 181 -7.26 -3.73 -9.30
N ILE A 182 -7.47 -4.08 -10.57
CA ILE A 182 -6.92 -3.32 -11.70
C ILE A 182 -7.45 -1.90 -11.70
N LEU A 183 -8.76 -1.72 -11.54
CA LEU A 183 -9.37 -0.40 -11.47
C LEU A 183 -8.83 0.44 -10.31
N GLU A 184 -8.70 -0.15 -9.13
CA GLU A 184 -8.11 0.52 -7.96
C GLU A 184 -6.66 0.95 -8.21
N ALA A 185 -5.84 0.06 -8.79
CA ALA A 185 -4.46 0.35 -9.14
C ALA A 185 -4.35 1.45 -10.21
N PHE A 186 -5.22 1.41 -11.21
CA PHE A 186 -5.29 2.43 -12.26
C PHE A 186 -5.65 3.82 -11.70
N LEU A 187 -6.67 3.90 -10.86
CA LEU A 187 -7.06 5.16 -10.21
C LEU A 187 -5.93 5.70 -9.32
N THR A 188 -5.23 4.81 -8.59
CA THR A 188 -4.06 5.20 -7.78
C THR A 188 -2.94 5.75 -8.65
N ALA A 189 -2.59 5.07 -9.76
CA ALA A 189 -1.56 5.52 -10.68
C ALA A 189 -1.94 6.86 -11.35
N ALA A 190 -3.21 7.03 -11.72
CA ALA A 190 -3.72 8.29 -12.28
C ALA A 190 -3.62 9.44 -11.25
N ALA A 191 -3.96 9.20 -9.98
CA ALA A 191 -3.81 10.19 -8.92
C ALA A 191 -2.36 10.63 -8.73
N ILE A 192 -1.42 9.67 -8.74
CA ILE A 192 0.02 9.94 -8.63
C ILE A 192 0.51 10.75 -9.84
N GLY A 193 0.15 10.34 -11.06
CA GLY A 193 0.55 11.03 -12.29
C GLY A 193 0.01 12.45 -12.38
N LEU A 194 -1.28 12.65 -12.05
CA LEU A 194 -1.90 13.98 -12.00
C LEU A 194 -1.26 14.86 -10.92
N GLY A 195 -1.03 14.31 -9.72
CA GLY A 195 -0.37 15.04 -8.64
C GLY A 195 1.04 15.49 -9.00
N ALA A 196 1.87 14.57 -9.50
CA ALA A 196 3.25 14.87 -9.90
C ALA A 196 3.29 15.85 -11.08
N GLY A 197 2.48 15.61 -12.13
CA GLY A 197 2.41 16.47 -13.30
C GLY A 197 1.98 17.91 -12.95
N THR A 198 0.91 18.07 -12.15
CA THR A 198 0.48 19.40 -11.70
C THR A 198 1.51 20.08 -10.81
N GLY A 199 2.24 19.31 -9.95
CA GLY A 199 3.32 19.84 -9.14
C GLY A 199 4.48 20.39 -9.97
N MET A 200 4.87 19.68 -11.03
CA MET A 200 5.92 20.15 -11.95
C MET A 200 5.49 21.39 -12.72
N ILE A 201 4.25 21.43 -13.24
CA ILE A 201 3.70 22.60 -13.93
C ILE A 201 3.62 23.80 -13.00
N PHE A 202 3.19 23.60 -11.75
CA PHE A 202 3.11 24.66 -10.75
C PHE A 202 4.45 25.35 -10.53
N VAL A 203 5.52 24.58 -10.36
CA VAL A 203 6.86 25.13 -10.18
C VAL A 203 7.41 25.70 -11.51
N GLY A 204 7.14 25.06 -12.65
CA GLY A 204 7.51 25.56 -13.99
C GLY A 204 6.79 26.84 -14.39
N GLY A 205 5.55 27.04 -13.97
CA GLY A 205 4.75 28.23 -14.28
C GLY A 205 4.99 29.45 -13.37
N ILE A 206 5.80 29.28 -12.31
CA ILE A 206 6.27 30.40 -11.45
C ILE A 206 7.49 31.11 -12.06
N VAL A 207 7.96 30.66 -13.21
CA VAL A 207 8.95 31.29 -14.06
C VAL A 207 8.24 31.94 -15.22
#